data_58acc56fe4a98b6ad4848d0f38bc9819
#
_entry.id   58acc56fe4a98b6ad4848d0f38bc9819
#
_cell.length_a   1.000
_cell.length_b   1.000
_cell.length_c   1.000
_cell.angle_alpha   90.00
_cell.angle_beta   90.00
_cell.angle_gamma   90.00
#
_symmetry.space_group_name_H-M   'P 1'
#
loop_
_entity.id
_entity.type
_entity.pdbx_description
1 polymer ?
#
loop_
_entity_poly.entity_id
_entity_poly.type
_entity_poly.pdbx_seq_one_letter_code
_entity_poly.pdbx_strand_id
1 'polypeptide(L)'
;SNEIVEAVKETIHVGRQAGVRVDISHHKMLGKPNWGKQKETLRLIHEARQEGIQVICDQYPYTCNMTTLNACMPPWYFENGFRSMTDKLRDPEFRKKLRAEMEDASTPYDNYYLNAGGWGGVYVYSSSKTPLAEGKFITEYAREIGKDEWDAFFDLCVENNCETGGVFSSMCDEDVCEIIRD
;
A
#
# COMPACT_ATOMS: atom_id res chain seq x y z
N SER A 1 2.06 -4.76 -4.95
CA SER A 1 3.14 -5.61 -4.43
C SER A 1 4.51 -4.99 -4.67
N ASN A 2 5.41 -5.13 -3.72
CA ASN A 2 6.82 -4.73 -3.90
C ASN A 2 7.52 -5.64 -4.93
N GLU A 3 7.01 -6.87 -5.12
CA GLU A 3 7.47 -7.87 -6.08
C GLU A 3 6.53 -7.95 -7.30
N ILE A 4 6.23 -6.80 -7.92
CA ILE A 4 5.16 -6.71 -8.94
C ILE A 4 5.43 -7.61 -10.14
N VAL A 5 6.67 -7.75 -10.60
CA VAL A 5 7.01 -8.59 -11.75
C VAL A 5 6.75 -10.06 -11.43
N GLU A 6 7.16 -10.52 -10.25
CA GLU A 6 6.94 -11.90 -9.81
C GLU A 6 5.45 -12.19 -9.56
N ALA A 7 4.70 -11.23 -9.01
CA ALA A 7 3.25 -11.35 -8.84
C ALA A 7 2.51 -11.49 -10.18
N VAL A 8 2.93 -10.76 -11.22
CA VAL A 8 2.39 -10.90 -12.57
C VAL A 8 2.73 -12.27 -13.17
N LYS A 9 3.98 -12.73 -13.02
CA LYS A 9 4.39 -14.08 -13.46
C LYS A 9 3.58 -15.18 -12.77
N GLU A 10 3.36 -15.07 -11.46
CA GLU A 10 2.55 -16.01 -10.69
C GLU A 10 1.11 -16.05 -11.20
N THR A 11 0.48 -14.91 -11.41
CA THR A 11 -0.89 -14.82 -11.96
C THR A 11 -0.99 -15.47 -13.35
N ILE A 12 -0.04 -15.20 -14.23
CA ILE A 12 0.04 -15.84 -15.57
C ILE A 12 0.23 -17.35 -15.44
N HIS A 13 1.11 -17.80 -14.51
CA HIS A 13 1.33 -19.20 -14.26
C HIS A 13 0.04 -19.93 -13.83
N VAL A 14 -0.74 -19.34 -12.93
CA VAL A 14 -2.05 -19.87 -12.52
C VAL A 14 -2.98 -20.02 -13.72
N GLY A 15 -3.10 -18.99 -14.56
CA GLY A 15 -3.91 -19.04 -15.78
C GLY A 15 -3.47 -20.17 -16.73
N ARG A 16 -2.15 -20.32 -16.91
CA ARG A 16 -1.56 -21.36 -17.77
C ARG A 16 -1.83 -22.77 -17.24
N GLN A 17 -1.61 -23.00 -15.95
CA GLN A 17 -1.74 -24.35 -15.34
C GLN A 17 -3.20 -24.79 -15.19
N ALA A 18 -4.08 -23.87 -14.82
CA ALA A 18 -5.49 -24.17 -14.60
C ALA A 18 -6.35 -24.08 -15.86
N GLY A 19 -5.83 -23.47 -16.95
CA GLY A 19 -6.60 -23.25 -18.18
C GLY A 19 -7.75 -22.26 -17.98
N VAL A 20 -7.59 -21.28 -17.07
CA VAL A 20 -8.62 -20.29 -16.72
C VAL A 20 -8.20 -18.88 -17.14
N ARG A 21 -9.19 -18.01 -17.33
CA ARG A 21 -8.92 -16.58 -17.45
C ARG A 21 -8.45 -16.02 -16.11
N VAL A 22 -7.46 -15.15 -16.14
CA VAL A 22 -6.94 -14.44 -14.97
C VAL A 22 -7.08 -12.94 -15.15
N ASP A 23 -7.28 -12.24 -14.04
CA ASP A 23 -7.37 -10.80 -13.97
C ASP A 23 -6.27 -10.25 -13.03
N ILE A 24 -5.48 -9.29 -13.55
CA ILE A 24 -4.51 -8.54 -12.76
C ILE A 24 -5.18 -7.24 -12.32
N SER A 25 -5.88 -7.31 -11.20
CA SER A 25 -6.61 -6.16 -10.67
C SER A 25 -5.68 -5.05 -10.21
N HIS A 26 -6.04 -3.80 -10.55
CA HIS A 26 -5.31 -2.58 -10.17
C HIS A 26 -3.81 -2.65 -10.56
N HIS A 27 -3.51 -3.00 -11.82
CA HIS A 27 -2.14 -3.08 -12.33
C HIS A 27 -1.43 -1.76 -12.14
N LYS A 28 -0.44 -1.72 -11.22
CA LYS A 28 0.27 -0.50 -10.83
C LYS A 28 1.66 -0.77 -10.31
N MET A 29 2.52 0.23 -10.46
CA MET A 29 3.89 0.25 -9.93
C MET A 29 3.88 0.95 -8.57
N LEU A 30 3.74 0.18 -7.49
CA LEU A 30 3.63 0.70 -6.14
C LEU A 30 5.01 1.00 -5.53
N GLY A 31 5.27 2.27 -5.20
CA GLY A 31 6.51 2.74 -4.61
C GLY A 31 7.67 2.95 -5.62
N LYS A 32 8.54 3.91 -5.34
CA LYS A 32 9.66 4.30 -6.21
C LYS A 32 10.53 3.15 -6.71
N PRO A 33 10.84 2.09 -5.91
CA PRO A 33 11.64 0.96 -6.40
C PRO A 33 10.99 0.16 -7.53
N ASN A 34 9.68 0.31 -7.74
CA ASN A 34 8.94 -0.36 -8.81
C ASN A 34 8.69 0.53 -10.03
N TRP A 35 8.89 1.83 -9.95
CA TRP A 35 8.65 2.72 -11.07
C TRP A 35 9.47 2.32 -12.30
N GLY A 36 8.85 2.33 -13.48
CA GLY A 36 9.44 1.89 -14.73
C GLY A 36 9.32 0.38 -15.01
N LYS A 37 8.88 -0.45 -14.05
CA LYS A 37 8.70 -1.90 -14.26
C LYS A 37 7.46 -2.26 -15.07
N GLN A 38 6.56 -1.31 -15.33
CA GLN A 38 5.37 -1.53 -16.18
C GLN A 38 5.74 -2.09 -17.56
N LYS A 39 6.86 -1.68 -18.14
CA LYS A 39 7.33 -2.20 -19.44
C LYS A 39 7.54 -3.71 -19.43
N GLU A 40 8.10 -4.23 -18.34
CA GLU A 40 8.31 -5.67 -18.18
C GLU A 40 7.00 -6.39 -17.92
N THR A 41 6.13 -5.85 -17.04
CA THR A 41 4.85 -6.50 -16.72
C THR A 41 3.90 -6.50 -17.92
N LEU A 42 3.83 -5.42 -18.70
CA LEU A 42 3.05 -5.37 -19.93
C LEU A 42 3.59 -6.37 -20.97
N ARG A 43 4.92 -6.44 -21.17
CA ARG A 43 5.54 -7.43 -22.03
C ARG A 43 5.14 -8.86 -21.65
N LEU A 44 5.19 -9.22 -20.36
CA LEU A 44 4.77 -10.53 -19.86
C LEU A 44 3.29 -10.83 -20.14
N ILE A 45 2.41 -9.82 -19.98
CA ILE A 45 0.98 -9.94 -20.30
C ILE A 45 0.76 -10.18 -21.80
N HIS A 46 1.46 -9.43 -22.67
CA HIS A 46 1.36 -9.62 -24.12
C HIS A 46 1.86 -11.00 -24.55
N GLU A 47 3.00 -11.45 -24.04
CA GLU A 47 3.54 -12.77 -24.33
C GLU A 47 2.55 -13.88 -23.92
N ALA A 48 1.97 -13.78 -22.73
CA ALA A 48 0.96 -14.74 -22.25
C ALA A 48 -0.28 -14.77 -23.14
N ARG A 49 -0.74 -13.58 -23.60
CA ARG A 49 -1.87 -13.49 -24.57
C ARG A 49 -1.53 -14.15 -25.91
N GLN A 50 -0.29 -13.99 -26.41
CA GLN A 50 0.18 -14.66 -27.64
C GLN A 50 0.23 -16.18 -27.49
N GLU A 51 0.52 -16.69 -26.29
CA GLU A 51 0.46 -18.11 -25.94
C GLU A 51 -0.98 -18.64 -25.80
N GLY A 52 -1.99 -17.78 -25.92
CA GLY A 52 -3.40 -18.16 -25.79
C GLY A 52 -3.96 -18.12 -24.38
N ILE A 53 -3.18 -17.61 -23.40
CA ILE A 53 -3.65 -17.42 -22.02
C ILE A 53 -4.52 -16.16 -21.96
N GLN A 54 -5.73 -16.28 -21.41
CA GLN A 54 -6.64 -15.14 -21.26
C GLN A 54 -6.25 -14.32 -20.04
N VAL A 55 -5.42 -13.29 -20.24
CA VAL A 55 -5.01 -12.34 -19.21
C VAL A 55 -5.67 -11.00 -19.47
N ILE A 56 -6.41 -10.50 -18.50
CA ILE A 56 -6.91 -9.12 -18.48
C ILE A 56 -6.28 -8.36 -17.33
N CYS A 57 -6.28 -7.02 -17.40
CA CYS A 57 -5.87 -6.17 -16.30
C CYS A 57 -6.74 -4.91 -16.28
N ASP A 58 -6.92 -4.34 -15.11
CA ASP A 58 -7.53 -3.04 -14.92
C ASP A 58 -6.56 -2.06 -14.26
N GLN A 59 -6.82 -0.75 -14.42
CA GLN A 59 -6.04 0.32 -13.83
C GLN A 59 -6.93 1.55 -13.63
N TYR A 60 -6.75 2.25 -12.54
CA TYR A 60 -7.37 3.56 -12.29
C TYR A 60 -6.42 4.71 -12.65
N PRO A 61 -6.92 5.87 -13.09
CA PRO A 61 -6.12 6.97 -13.64
C PRO A 61 -5.59 7.93 -12.55
N TYR A 62 -5.07 7.40 -11.45
CA TYR A 62 -4.56 8.19 -10.32
C TYR A 62 -3.18 7.71 -9.91
N THR A 63 -2.34 8.64 -9.39
CA THR A 63 -1.01 8.34 -8.85
C THR A 63 -1.02 7.96 -7.38
N CYS A 64 -2.19 7.81 -6.80
CA CYS A 64 -2.39 7.39 -5.43
C CYS A 64 -3.34 6.19 -5.36
N ASN A 65 -3.21 5.42 -4.29
CA ASN A 65 -4.09 4.31 -3.96
C ASN A 65 -4.72 4.51 -2.59
N MET A 66 -5.82 3.83 -2.34
CA MET A 66 -6.63 4.00 -1.14
C MET A 66 -6.82 2.67 -0.42
N THR A 67 -6.56 2.66 0.88
CA THR A 67 -6.87 1.58 1.81
C THR A 67 -6.89 2.13 3.24
N THR A 68 -6.83 1.27 4.26
CA THR A 68 -6.74 1.72 5.65
C THR A 68 -5.28 1.94 6.10
N LEU A 69 -5.05 2.81 7.08
CA LEU A 69 -3.71 3.18 7.57
C LEU A 69 -2.92 1.98 8.13
N ASN A 70 -3.61 0.93 8.59
CA ASN A 70 -2.95 -0.28 9.07
C ASN A 70 -2.10 -1.00 8.00
N ALA A 71 -2.32 -0.70 6.70
CA ALA A 71 -1.46 -1.19 5.62
C ALA A 71 -0.01 -0.67 5.69
N CYS A 72 0.26 0.37 6.49
CA CYS A 72 1.62 0.81 6.80
C CYS A 72 2.36 -0.15 7.72
N MET A 73 1.65 -1.00 8.48
CA MET A 73 2.22 -1.87 9.50
C MET A 73 2.35 -3.31 8.99
N PRO A 74 3.35 -4.07 9.48
CA PRO A 74 3.52 -5.47 9.10
C PRO A 74 2.27 -6.31 9.40
N PRO A 75 1.80 -7.15 8.44
CA PRO A 75 0.53 -7.87 8.56
C PRO A 75 0.49 -8.90 9.70
N TRP A 76 1.63 -9.48 10.08
CA TRP A 76 1.71 -10.47 11.19
C TRP A 76 1.31 -9.91 12.56
N TYR A 77 1.33 -8.60 12.74
CA TYR A 77 0.84 -7.99 13.99
C TYR A 77 -0.69 -8.04 14.13
N PHE A 78 -1.40 -8.33 13.04
CA PHE A 78 -2.88 -8.40 13.00
C PHE A 78 -3.44 -9.82 13.08
N GLU A 79 -2.62 -10.85 13.25
CA GLU A 79 -3.06 -12.26 13.37
C GLU A 79 -4.11 -12.47 14.47
N ASN A 80 -4.03 -11.69 15.56
CA ASN A 80 -4.97 -11.71 16.67
C ASN A 80 -6.02 -10.59 16.59
N GLY A 81 -6.20 -9.99 15.41
CA GLY A 81 -7.18 -8.93 15.13
C GLY A 81 -6.76 -7.53 15.55
N PHE A 82 -7.54 -6.54 15.11
CA PHE A 82 -7.24 -5.11 15.29
C PHE A 82 -7.18 -4.68 16.77
N ARG A 83 -8.08 -5.22 17.60
CA ARG A 83 -8.10 -4.88 19.04
C ARG A 83 -6.79 -5.27 19.73
N SER A 84 -6.28 -6.46 19.46
CA SER A 84 -4.98 -6.89 20.00
C SER A 84 -3.84 -5.97 19.56
N MET A 85 -3.88 -5.49 18.32
CA MET A 85 -2.89 -4.53 17.81
C MET A 85 -3.01 -3.17 18.51
N THR A 86 -4.21 -2.63 18.66
CA THR A 86 -4.42 -1.35 19.37
C THR A 86 -4.00 -1.41 20.83
N ASP A 87 -4.20 -2.55 21.50
CA ASP A 87 -3.72 -2.72 22.89
C ASP A 87 -2.17 -2.69 22.96
N LYS A 88 -1.48 -3.34 22.00
CA LYS A 88 -0.01 -3.28 21.90
C LYS A 88 0.48 -1.86 21.59
N LEU A 89 -0.21 -1.11 20.72
CA LEU A 89 0.15 0.27 20.38
C LEU A 89 0.05 1.26 21.57
N ARG A 90 -0.52 0.88 22.69
CA ARG A 90 -0.51 1.69 23.92
C ARG A 90 0.82 1.63 24.65
N ASP A 91 1.68 0.64 24.36
CA ASP A 91 3.00 0.47 24.93
C ASP A 91 4.05 1.27 24.11
N PRO A 92 4.74 2.26 24.71
CA PRO A 92 5.77 3.05 24.03
C PRO A 92 6.95 2.21 23.50
N GLU A 93 7.36 1.15 24.21
CA GLU A 93 8.45 0.29 23.74
C GLU A 93 8.04 -0.54 22.52
N PHE A 94 6.77 -0.97 22.47
CA PHE A 94 6.25 -1.60 21.29
C PHE A 94 6.21 -0.64 20.08
N ARG A 95 5.77 0.62 20.27
CA ARG A 95 5.78 1.66 19.21
C ARG A 95 7.19 1.86 18.65
N LYS A 96 8.19 1.95 19.53
CA LYS A 96 9.59 2.12 19.13
C LYS A 96 10.11 0.95 18.30
N LYS A 97 9.79 -0.28 18.71
CA LYS A 97 10.13 -1.50 17.96
C LYS A 97 9.45 -1.50 16.60
N LEU A 98 8.13 -1.25 16.56
CA LEU A 98 7.34 -1.25 15.34
C LEU A 98 7.82 -0.18 14.36
N ARG A 99 8.12 1.03 14.85
CA ARG A 99 8.70 2.10 14.03
C ARG A 99 9.99 1.65 13.34
N ALA A 100 10.93 1.08 14.10
CA ALA A 100 12.19 0.59 13.53
C ALA A 100 11.96 -0.46 12.43
N GLU A 101 10.98 -1.34 12.61
CA GLU A 101 10.61 -2.37 11.63
C GLU A 101 9.91 -1.77 10.38
N MET A 102 9.10 -0.72 10.55
CA MET A 102 8.45 -0.01 9.45
C MET A 102 9.44 0.89 8.67
N GLU A 103 10.48 1.40 9.31
CA GLU A 103 11.55 2.19 8.66
C GLU A 103 12.56 1.30 7.92
N ASP A 104 12.61 -0.01 8.22
CA ASP A 104 13.53 -0.95 7.57
C ASP A 104 12.94 -1.47 6.25
N ALA A 105 13.54 -1.01 5.14
CA ALA A 105 13.14 -1.43 3.79
C ALA A 105 13.38 -2.93 3.50
N SER A 106 14.15 -3.64 4.33
CA SER A 106 14.40 -5.08 4.21
C SER A 106 13.29 -5.93 4.84
N THR A 107 12.38 -5.34 5.61
CA THR A 107 11.25 -6.06 6.21
C THR A 107 10.31 -6.57 5.12
N PRO A 108 10.01 -7.88 5.07
CA PRO A 108 9.38 -8.52 3.91
C PRO A 108 7.84 -8.36 3.89
N TYR A 109 7.34 -7.15 3.64
CA TYR A 109 5.92 -6.88 3.40
C TYR A 109 5.74 -5.66 2.48
N ASP A 110 4.52 -5.46 1.95
CA ASP A 110 4.17 -4.29 1.16
C ASP A 110 4.01 -3.07 2.07
N ASN A 111 5.09 -2.35 2.30
CA ASN A 111 5.17 -1.23 3.24
C ASN A 111 4.63 0.06 2.63
N TYR A 112 3.38 0.40 2.93
CA TYR A 112 2.72 1.59 2.38
C TYR A 112 3.31 2.90 2.89
N TYR A 113 3.91 2.93 4.08
CA TYR A 113 4.66 4.08 4.58
C TYR A 113 5.88 4.40 3.70
N LEU A 114 6.72 3.41 3.43
CA LEU A 114 7.89 3.57 2.55
C LEU A 114 7.49 3.82 1.09
N ASN A 115 6.46 3.13 0.61
CA ASN A 115 5.97 3.28 -0.77
C ASN A 115 5.40 4.68 -1.02
N ALA A 116 4.81 5.32 -0.02
CA ALA A 116 4.34 6.71 -0.08
C ALA A 116 5.47 7.75 0.11
N GLY A 117 6.69 7.32 0.44
CA GLY A 117 7.81 8.22 0.70
C GLY A 117 7.75 8.87 2.09
N GLY A 118 7.10 8.22 3.07
CA GLY A 118 6.92 8.70 4.44
C GLY A 118 5.56 9.36 4.67
N TRP A 119 5.39 9.95 5.86
CA TRP A 119 4.12 10.51 6.32
C TRP A 119 3.59 11.69 5.49
N GLY A 120 4.46 12.40 4.76
CA GLY A 120 4.06 13.44 3.82
C GLY A 120 3.33 12.94 2.58
N GLY A 121 3.39 11.62 2.30
CA GLY A 121 2.64 10.96 1.22
C GLY A 121 1.41 10.20 1.69
N VAL A 122 1.09 10.24 2.99
CA VAL A 122 -0.06 9.53 3.59
C VAL A 122 -1.12 10.52 4.03
N TYR A 123 -2.25 10.51 3.32
CA TYR A 123 -3.39 11.40 3.55
C TYR A 123 -4.54 10.65 4.22
N VAL A 124 -5.20 11.28 5.20
CA VAL A 124 -6.36 10.70 5.91
C VAL A 124 -7.63 11.15 5.21
N TYR A 125 -8.39 10.23 4.61
CA TYR A 125 -9.66 10.55 3.97
C TYR A 125 -10.87 10.28 4.88
N SER A 126 -10.74 9.39 5.87
CA SER A 126 -11.82 9.14 6.84
C SER A 126 -11.28 8.71 8.21
N SER A 127 -11.84 9.27 9.29
CA SER A 127 -11.44 9.00 10.66
C SER A 127 -12.59 9.28 11.63
N SER A 128 -13.45 8.29 11.85
CA SER A 128 -14.72 8.48 12.56
C SER A 128 -14.58 8.97 14.01
N LYS A 129 -13.49 8.61 14.70
CA LYS A 129 -13.22 9.02 16.09
C LYS A 129 -12.32 10.22 16.21
N THR A 130 -11.62 10.58 15.12
CA THR A 130 -10.68 11.70 15.09
C THR A 130 -10.92 12.55 13.83
N PRO A 131 -12.09 13.22 13.71
CA PRO A 131 -12.45 13.99 12.49
C PRO A 131 -11.44 15.10 12.16
N LEU A 132 -10.69 15.60 13.16
CA LEU A 132 -9.64 16.60 12.96
C LEU A 132 -8.54 16.14 12.00
N ALA A 133 -8.31 14.84 11.90
CA ALA A 133 -7.31 14.27 11.00
C ALA A 133 -7.80 14.21 9.54
N GLU A 134 -9.12 14.18 9.31
CA GLU A 134 -9.67 14.07 7.95
C GLU A 134 -9.30 15.28 7.08
N GLY A 135 -8.97 15.01 5.84
CA GLY A 135 -8.59 16.03 4.89
C GLY A 135 -7.13 16.50 5.02
N LYS A 136 -6.28 15.79 5.77
CA LYS A 136 -4.89 16.18 6.04
C LYS A 136 -3.92 15.03 5.78
N PHE A 137 -2.69 15.38 5.39
CA PHE A 137 -1.56 14.45 5.49
C PHE A 137 -1.21 14.23 6.97
N ILE A 138 -0.64 13.05 7.27
CA ILE A 138 -0.21 12.75 8.65
C ILE A 138 0.76 13.80 9.19
N THR A 139 1.67 14.33 8.36
CA THR A 139 2.58 15.43 8.71
C THR A 139 1.84 16.72 9.11
N GLU A 140 0.76 17.06 8.43
CA GLU A 140 -0.04 18.24 8.71
C GLU A 140 -0.84 18.07 10.00
N TYR A 141 -1.49 16.92 10.15
CA TYR A 141 -2.22 16.56 11.37
C TYR A 141 -1.31 16.56 12.60
N ALA A 142 -0.14 15.91 12.52
CA ALA A 142 0.84 15.87 13.60
C ALA A 142 1.27 17.27 14.05
N ARG A 143 1.55 18.15 13.09
CA ARG A 143 1.90 19.56 13.35
C ARG A 143 0.78 20.30 14.07
N GLU A 144 -0.47 20.12 13.62
CA GLU A 144 -1.63 20.79 14.21
C GLU A 144 -1.88 20.40 15.67
N ILE A 145 -1.66 19.11 16.00
CA ILE A 145 -1.83 18.61 17.38
C ILE A 145 -0.55 18.69 18.23
N GLY A 146 0.56 19.20 17.66
CA GLY A 146 1.83 19.37 18.37
C GLY A 146 2.52 18.06 18.76
N LYS A 147 2.37 17.00 17.96
CA LYS A 147 2.97 15.67 18.19
C LYS A 147 3.99 15.32 17.12
N ASP A 148 4.83 14.32 17.43
CA ASP A 148 5.62 13.59 16.44
C ASP A 148 4.70 12.85 15.46
N GLU A 149 5.12 12.72 14.19
CA GLU A 149 4.31 12.10 13.12
C GLU A 149 4.02 10.63 13.41
N TRP A 150 4.94 9.90 14.01
CA TRP A 150 4.77 8.50 14.40
C TRP A 150 3.75 8.36 15.52
N ASP A 151 3.84 9.22 16.54
CA ASP A 151 2.86 9.22 17.63
C ASP A 151 1.48 9.60 17.13
N ALA A 152 1.37 10.60 16.24
CA ALA A 152 0.10 10.97 15.61
C ALA A 152 -0.52 9.80 14.83
N PHE A 153 0.27 9.07 14.04
CA PHE A 153 -0.17 7.88 13.32
C PHE A 153 -0.62 6.75 14.26
N PHE A 154 0.18 6.42 15.28
CA PHE A 154 -0.16 5.36 16.23
C PHE A 154 -1.41 5.70 17.04
N ASP A 155 -1.56 6.95 17.45
CA ASP A 155 -2.76 7.41 18.16
C ASP A 155 -4.01 7.31 17.29
N LEU A 156 -3.94 7.69 16.00
CA LEU A 156 -5.02 7.47 15.05
C LEU A 156 -5.43 6.00 14.95
N CYS A 157 -4.44 5.10 14.90
CA CYS A 157 -4.68 3.66 14.87
C CYS A 157 -5.36 3.17 16.16
N VAL A 158 -4.92 3.66 17.32
CA VAL A 158 -5.52 3.28 18.62
C VAL A 158 -6.95 3.78 18.74
N GLU A 159 -7.18 5.07 18.44
CA GLU A 159 -8.48 5.71 18.62
C GLU A 159 -9.54 5.16 17.66
N ASN A 160 -9.17 4.83 16.43
CA ASN A 160 -10.07 4.34 15.41
C ASN A 160 -9.99 2.81 15.19
N ASN A 161 -9.42 2.05 16.13
CA ASN A 161 -9.29 0.59 16.03
C ASN A 161 -8.64 0.14 14.69
N CYS A 162 -7.62 0.87 14.21
CA CYS A 162 -6.94 0.66 12.93
C CYS A 162 -7.83 0.78 11.67
N GLU A 163 -9.03 1.36 11.78
CA GLU A 163 -10.00 1.50 10.68
C GLU A 163 -9.96 2.87 9.98
N THR A 164 -8.97 3.71 10.31
CA THR A 164 -8.76 5.01 9.64
C THR A 164 -8.43 4.79 8.16
N GLY A 165 -9.17 5.46 7.30
CA GLY A 165 -8.96 5.41 5.86
C GLY A 165 -7.79 6.30 5.41
N GLY A 166 -6.90 5.74 4.58
CA GLY A 166 -5.71 6.39 4.06
C GLY A 166 -5.64 6.43 2.54
N VAL A 167 -5.11 7.52 1.99
CA VAL A 167 -4.70 7.66 0.59
C VAL A 167 -3.18 7.79 0.55
N PHE A 168 -2.54 7.01 -0.32
CA PHE A 168 -1.09 6.88 -0.38
C PHE A 168 -0.57 7.33 -1.75
N SER A 169 0.29 8.35 -1.77
CA SER A 169 0.95 8.88 -2.96
C SER A 169 2.12 7.98 -3.34
N SER A 170 1.88 6.92 -4.11
CA SER A 170 2.83 5.83 -4.29
C SER A 170 3.19 5.50 -5.74
N MET A 171 2.56 6.14 -6.72
CA MET A 171 2.77 5.90 -8.15
C MET A 171 3.26 7.16 -8.85
N CYS A 172 3.79 7.04 -10.08
CA CYS A 172 4.12 8.16 -10.94
C CYS A 172 3.20 8.23 -12.16
N ASP A 173 3.04 9.43 -12.71
CA ASP A 173 2.16 9.68 -13.86
C ASP A 173 2.60 8.90 -15.09
N GLU A 174 3.91 8.76 -15.30
CA GLU A 174 4.50 8.09 -16.46
C GLU A 174 4.03 6.64 -16.53
N ASP A 175 4.15 5.89 -15.43
CA ASP A 175 3.76 4.48 -15.35
C ASP A 175 2.25 4.31 -15.52
N VAL A 176 1.45 5.15 -14.84
CA VAL A 176 -0.01 5.14 -14.94
C VAL A 176 -0.46 5.41 -16.38
N CYS A 177 0.11 6.43 -17.02
CA CYS A 177 -0.22 6.78 -18.41
C CYS A 177 0.19 5.69 -19.41
N GLU A 178 1.33 5.02 -19.20
CA GLU A 178 1.78 3.95 -20.09
C GLU A 178 0.87 2.72 -19.99
N ILE A 179 0.49 2.32 -18.77
CA ILE A 179 -0.43 1.18 -18.56
C ILE A 179 -1.82 1.46 -19.18
N ILE A 180 -2.36 2.68 -19.03
CA ILE A 180 -3.71 3.01 -19.53
C ILE A 180 -3.74 3.06 -21.07
N ARG A 181 -2.61 3.38 -21.72
CA ARG A 181 -2.52 3.46 -23.19
C ARG A 181 -2.32 2.10 -23.86
N ASP A 182 -1.95 1.07 -23.10
CA ASP A 182 -1.71 -0.28 -23.61
C ASP A 182 -3.04 -1.07 -23.79
#